data_08d2b053f44261931bcd01de3b4c5aca
#
_entry.id   08d2b053f44261931bcd01de3b4c5aca
#
_cell.length_a   1.000
_cell.length_b   1.000
_cell.length_c   1.000
_cell.angle_alpha   90.00
_cell.angle_beta   90.00
_cell.angle_gamma   90.00
#
_symmetry.space_group_name_H-M   'P 1'
#
loop_
_entity.id
_entity.type
_entity.pdbx_description
1 polymer ?
#
loop_
_entity_poly.entity_id
_entity_poly.type
_entity_poly.pdbx_seq_one_letter_code
_entity_poly.pdbx_strand_id
1 'polypeptide(L)'
;MKCDAFILGQHKGAEFGPLRIFDKNFVCMPGKKYSGYLGLNVERVKMVSIVNELKRKGIEVFSSPVRYRDVSNIEFEKAAAFAVDYARAKGFDVVFDSSRTEKSPPVFWVFSIVGGDEGKVGGVVMIDRLDGHVWGELEYIEYMYDYNNVL
;
A
#
# COMPACT_ATOMS: atom_id res chain seq x y z
N MET A 1 -0.51 5.52 -16.33
CA MET A 1 -0.85 5.77 -14.92
C MET A 1 0.41 6.11 -14.14
N LYS A 2 0.39 7.23 -13.45
CA LYS A 2 1.52 7.67 -12.63
C LYS A 2 1.49 7.01 -11.26
N CYS A 3 2.67 6.65 -10.78
CA CYS A 3 2.86 6.01 -9.48
C CYS A 3 3.93 6.73 -8.68
N ASP A 4 3.86 6.56 -7.36
CA ASP A 4 4.88 6.98 -6.41
C ASP A 4 5.39 5.74 -5.65
N ALA A 5 6.54 5.87 -5.06
CA ALA A 5 7.09 4.86 -4.16
C ALA A 5 6.72 5.18 -2.73
N PHE A 6 6.17 4.20 -2.04
CA PHE A 6 5.86 4.29 -0.61
C PHE A 6 6.83 3.41 0.16
N ILE A 7 7.72 4.03 0.94
CA ILE A 7 8.75 3.30 1.68
C ILE A 7 8.32 3.04 3.12
N LEU A 8 8.66 1.85 3.61
CA LEU A 8 8.47 1.46 5.00
C LEU A 8 9.75 1.78 5.79
N GLY A 9 9.56 2.19 7.04
CA GLY A 9 10.68 2.61 7.88
C GLY A 9 11.24 3.98 7.46
N GLN A 10 12.34 4.37 8.06
CA GLN A 10 13.01 5.64 7.78
C GLN A 10 14.35 5.40 7.11
N HIS A 11 14.60 6.15 6.04
CA HIS A 11 15.83 6.05 5.27
C HIS A 11 16.34 7.45 4.91
N LYS A 12 17.67 7.61 4.83
CA LYS A 12 18.28 8.90 4.48
C LYS A 12 18.08 9.19 2.99
N GLY A 13 17.89 10.47 2.66
CA GLY A 13 17.68 10.93 1.30
C GLY A 13 18.80 10.55 0.32
N ALA A 14 20.01 10.33 0.79
CA ALA A 14 21.12 9.87 -0.04
C ALA A 14 20.81 8.56 -0.78
N GLU A 15 19.97 7.69 -0.20
CA GLU A 15 19.55 6.44 -0.81
C GLU A 15 18.68 6.64 -2.06
N PHE A 16 18.05 7.81 -2.19
CA PHE A 16 17.06 8.10 -3.21
C PHE A 16 17.55 9.06 -4.31
N GLY A 17 18.74 9.64 -4.15
CA GLY A 17 19.29 10.56 -5.14
C GLY A 17 19.30 10.04 -6.57
N PRO A 18 19.70 8.77 -6.82
CA PRO A 18 19.71 8.17 -8.16
C PRO A 18 18.33 8.11 -8.83
N LEU A 19 17.24 8.21 -8.10
CA LEU A 19 15.87 8.15 -8.65
C LEU A 19 15.53 9.33 -9.54
N ARG A 20 16.32 10.41 -9.52
CA ARG A 20 16.14 11.55 -10.42
C ARG A 20 16.27 11.19 -11.89
N ILE A 21 16.89 10.08 -12.21
CA ILE A 21 16.94 9.55 -13.58
C ILE A 21 15.51 9.23 -14.08
N PHE A 22 14.64 8.78 -13.20
CA PHE A 22 13.26 8.41 -13.54
C PHE A 22 12.29 9.59 -13.47
N ASP A 23 12.57 10.58 -12.63
CA ASP A 23 11.75 11.78 -12.46
C ASP A 23 12.65 13.00 -12.22
N LYS A 24 12.76 13.84 -13.24
CA LYS A 24 13.61 15.04 -13.20
C LYS A 24 13.19 16.04 -12.12
N ASN A 25 11.91 16.04 -11.75
CA ASN A 25 11.35 16.95 -10.75
C ASN A 25 11.48 16.42 -9.32
N PHE A 26 11.96 15.19 -9.17
CA PHE A 26 12.14 14.60 -7.85
C PHE A 26 13.24 15.32 -7.09
N VAL A 27 12.91 15.77 -5.88
CA VAL A 27 13.84 16.47 -4.99
C VAL A 27 13.97 15.69 -3.69
N CYS A 28 15.20 15.34 -3.32
CA CYS A 28 15.49 14.78 -2.01
C CYS A 28 16.76 15.40 -1.43
N MET A 29 16.77 15.58 -0.12
CA MET A 29 17.92 16.12 0.60
C MET A 29 18.70 14.95 1.22
N PRO A 30 20.00 14.78 0.88
CA PRO A 30 20.78 13.60 1.30
C PRO A 30 20.78 13.34 2.80
N GLY A 31 20.81 14.38 3.62
CA GLY A 31 20.83 14.28 5.08
C GLY A 31 19.47 14.15 5.74
N LYS A 32 18.40 14.36 5.01
CA LYS A 32 17.05 14.29 5.55
C LYS A 32 16.55 12.84 5.55
N LYS A 33 15.77 12.46 6.57
CA LYS A 33 15.11 11.14 6.64
C LYS A 33 13.77 11.18 5.94
N TYR A 34 13.47 10.12 5.21
CA TYR A 34 12.22 9.95 4.47
C TYR A 34 11.51 8.67 4.91
N SER A 35 10.19 8.74 4.96
CA SER A 35 9.29 7.59 5.16
C SER A 35 7.99 7.88 4.41
N GLY A 36 7.24 6.82 4.07
CA GLY A 36 6.01 6.97 3.31
C GLY A 36 6.26 7.35 1.85
N TYR A 37 5.41 8.19 1.29
CA TYR A 37 5.53 8.60 -0.11
C TYR A 37 6.78 9.45 -0.35
N LEU A 38 7.54 9.10 -1.40
CA LEU A 38 8.74 9.85 -1.77
C LEU A 38 8.46 11.12 -2.58
N GLY A 39 7.31 11.20 -3.24
CA GLY A 39 6.97 12.34 -4.09
C GLY A 39 7.33 12.14 -5.56
N LEU A 40 7.48 10.89 -6.00
CA LEU A 40 7.74 10.57 -7.40
C LEU A 40 6.46 10.61 -8.24
N ASN A 41 6.61 10.87 -9.53
CA ASN A 41 5.52 10.80 -10.51
C ASN A 41 6.05 10.10 -11.76
N VAL A 42 6.06 8.79 -11.75
CA VAL A 42 6.59 7.98 -12.84
C VAL A 42 5.56 6.98 -13.34
N GLU A 43 5.67 6.60 -14.60
CA GLU A 43 4.80 5.57 -15.16
C GLU A 43 4.95 4.25 -14.41
N ARG A 44 3.87 3.49 -14.30
CA ARG A 44 3.80 2.22 -13.57
C ARG A 44 4.96 1.27 -13.90
N VAL A 45 5.26 1.13 -15.17
CA VAL A 45 6.31 0.19 -15.63
C VAL A 45 7.69 0.62 -15.11
N LYS A 46 7.97 1.92 -15.12
CA LYS A 46 9.23 2.45 -14.57
C LYS A 46 9.28 2.32 -13.05
N MET A 47 8.14 2.45 -12.39
CA MET A 47 8.07 2.29 -10.94
C MET A 47 8.43 0.86 -10.51
N VAL A 48 8.08 -0.16 -11.28
CA VAL A 48 8.50 -1.54 -11.00
C VAL A 48 10.02 -1.65 -10.94
N SER A 49 10.73 -0.98 -11.85
CA SER A 49 12.21 -0.95 -11.83
C SER A 49 12.74 -0.26 -10.58
N ILE A 50 12.12 0.84 -10.16
CA ILE A 50 12.48 1.56 -8.94
C ILE A 50 12.29 0.67 -7.71
N VAL A 51 11.15 0.01 -7.62
CA VAL A 51 10.84 -0.92 -6.52
C VAL A 51 11.90 -2.00 -6.41
N ASN A 52 12.26 -2.63 -7.54
CA ASN A 52 13.28 -3.66 -7.57
C ASN A 52 14.65 -3.14 -7.12
N GLU A 53 15.02 -1.95 -7.57
CA GLU A 53 16.28 -1.33 -7.18
C GLU A 53 16.36 -1.03 -5.70
N LEU A 54 15.30 -0.45 -5.13
CA LEU A 54 15.23 -0.14 -3.69
C LEU A 54 15.25 -1.42 -2.84
N LYS A 55 14.55 -2.47 -3.28
CA LYS A 55 14.57 -3.77 -2.59
C LYS A 55 15.98 -4.37 -2.56
N ARG A 56 16.75 -4.22 -3.62
CA ARG A 56 18.16 -4.69 -3.64
C ARG A 56 19.01 -3.99 -2.60
N LYS A 57 18.67 -2.76 -2.25
CA LYS A 57 19.34 -1.98 -1.19
C LYS A 57 18.81 -2.31 0.21
N GLY A 58 17.88 -3.24 0.34
CA GLY A 58 17.27 -3.60 1.62
C GLY A 58 16.16 -2.66 2.07
N ILE A 59 15.62 -1.85 1.18
CA ILE A 59 14.53 -0.92 1.48
C ILE A 59 13.21 -1.57 1.12
N GLU A 60 12.31 -1.71 2.10
CA GLU A 60 10.96 -2.18 1.86
C GLU A 60 10.14 -1.05 1.23
N VAL A 61 9.53 -1.31 0.09
CA VAL A 61 8.85 -0.31 -0.71
C VAL A 61 7.68 -0.91 -1.48
N PHE A 62 6.64 -0.11 -1.65
CA PHE A 62 5.50 -0.45 -2.50
C PHE A 62 5.31 0.64 -3.56
N SER A 63 4.92 0.21 -4.76
CA SER A 63 4.42 1.11 -5.79
C SER A 63 2.96 1.45 -5.49
N SER A 64 2.61 2.70 -5.58
CA SER A 64 1.23 3.15 -5.34
C SER A 64 0.81 4.13 -6.42
N PRO A 65 -0.38 3.96 -7.04
CA PRO A 65 -0.93 5.00 -7.90
C PRO A 65 -0.99 6.33 -7.15
N VAL A 66 -0.61 7.42 -7.82
CA VAL A 66 -0.52 8.74 -7.17
C VAL A 66 -1.88 9.24 -6.64
N ARG A 67 -2.99 8.73 -7.15
CA ARG A 67 -4.31 9.10 -6.63
C ARG A 67 -4.48 8.77 -5.16
N TYR A 68 -3.86 7.71 -4.66
CA TYR A 68 -3.91 7.36 -3.22
C TYR A 68 -3.14 8.35 -2.35
N ARG A 69 -2.18 9.05 -2.93
CA ARG A 69 -1.44 10.12 -2.28
C ARG A 69 -2.16 11.47 -2.39
N ASP A 70 -2.67 11.78 -3.58
CA ASP A 70 -3.13 13.13 -3.95
C ASP A 70 -4.61 13.38 -3.68
N VAL A 71 -5.45 12.32 -3.72
CA VAL A 71 -6.88 12.41 -3.44
C VAL A 71 -7.13 12.03 -1.99
N SER A 72 -8.03 12.74 -1.33
CA SER A 72 -8.40 12.43 0.07
C SER A 72 -8.97 11.02 0.18
N ASN A 73 -8.45 10.25 1.11
CA ASN A 73 -8.96 8.92 1.43
C ASN A 73 -10.33 9.05 2.13
N ILE A 74 -11.14 7.99 2.05
CA ILE A 74 -12.35 7.92 2.88
C ILE A 74 -11.93 7.90 4.36
N GLU A 75 -12.83 8.31 5.25
CA GLU A 75 -12.57 8.27 6.68
C GLU A 75 -12.43 6.82 7.16
N PHE A 76 -11.51 6.59 8.09
CA PHE A 76 -11.25 5.27 8.65
C PHE A 76 -12.51 4.64 9.24
N GLU A 77 -13.32 5.42 9.95
CA GLU A 77 -14.57 4.94 10.57
C GLU A 77 -15.54 4.40 9.51
N LYS A 78 -15.59 5.03 8.35
CA LYS A 78 -16.40 4.57 7.22
C LYS A 78 -15.85 3.26 6.65
N ALA A 79 -14.53 3.15 6.50
CA ALA A 79 -13.89 1.91 6.07
C ALA A 79 -14.16 0.77 7.05
N ALA A 80 -14.07 1.03 8.35
CA ALA A 80 -14.37 0.06 9.39
C ALA A 80 -15.82 -0.43 9.31
N ALA A 81 -16.76 0.48 9.07
CA ALA A 81 -18.17 0.12 8.88
C ALA A 81 -18.37 -0.81 7.68
N PHE A 82 -17.72 -0.52 6.56
CA PHE A 82 -17.76 -1.38 5.37
C PHE A 82 -17.19 -2.78 5.66
N ALA A 83 -16.08 -2.85 6.40
CA ALA A 83 -15.49 -4.13 6.78
C ALA A 83 -16.43 -4.96 7.65
N VAL A 84 -17.05 -4.33 8.64
CA VAL A 84 -18.02 -4.98 9.54
C VAL A 84 -19.23 -5.49 8.76
N ASP A 85 -19.80 -4.68 7.89
CA ASP A 85 -20.96 -5.05 7.08
C ASP A 85 -20.65 -6.22 6.16
N TYR A 86 -19.51 -6.19 5.51
CA TYR A 86 -19.05 -7.29 4.66
C TYR A 86 -18.89 -8.57 5.46
N ALA A 87 -18.25 -8.48 6.62
CA ALA A 87 -17.99 -9.64 7.49
C ALA A 87 -19.30 -10.26 7.97
N ARG A 88 -20.24 -9.44 8.42
CA ARG A 88 -21.56 -9.93 8.90
C ARG A 88 -22.32 -10.65 7.81
N ALA A 89 -22.28 -10.13 6.59
CA ALA A 89 -22.92 -10.78 5.44
C ALA A 89 -22.31 -12.16 5.14
N LYS A 90 -21.07 -12.38 5.52
CA LYS A 90 -20.34 -13.64 5.35
C LYS A 90 -20.33 -14.52 6.60
N GLY A 91 -20.89 -14.04 7.71
CA GLY A 91 -21.00 -14.82 8.95
C GLY A 91 -19.77 -14.79 9.84
N PHE A 92 -18.94 -13.76 9.77
CA PHE A 92 -17.79 -13.61 10.65
C PHE A 92 -17.63 -12.17 11.19
N ASP A 93 -16.72 -12.01 12.14
CA ASP A 93 -16.37 -10.73 12.72
C ASP A 93 -14.96 -10.31 12.28
N VAL A 94 -14.69 -9.02 12.33
CA VAL A 94 -13.39 -8.47 11.99
C VAL A 94 -12.94 -7.44 13.02
N VAL A 95 -11.63 -7.30 13.17
CA VAL A 95 -11.00 -6.21 13.92
C VAL A 95 -9.92 -5.57 13.05
N PHE A 96 -9.72 -4.26 13.23
CA PHE A 96 -8.67 -3.55 12.51
C PHE A 96 -7.30 -4.13 12.89
N ASP A 97 -6.50 -4.43 11.89
CA ASP A 97 -5.14 -4.93 12.05
C ASP A 97 -4.13 -3.84 11.68
N SER A 98 -3.76 -3.01 12.66
CA SER A 98 -2.83 -1.91 12.44
C SER A 98 -1.45 -2.40 12.01
N SER A 99 -0.97 -3.49 12.59
CA SER A 99 0.33 -4.06 12.26
C SER A 99 0.43 -4.50 10.80
N ARG A 100 -0.58 -5.24 10.32
CA ARG A 100 -0.63 -5.64 8.91
C ARG A 100 -0.83 -4.44 7.98
N THR A 101 -1.65 -3.48 8.38
CA THR A 101 -1.88 -2.27 7.60
C THR A 101 -0.59 -1.47 7.42
N GLU A 102 0.22 -1.33 8.46
CA GLU A 102 1.51 -0.63 8.40
C GLU A 102 2.52 -1.31 7.49
N LYS A 103 2.42 -2.62 7.32
CA LYS A 103 3.31 -3.42 6.46
C LYS A 103 2.74 -3.66 5.07
N SER A 104 1.58 -3.12 4.78
CA SER A 104 0.89 -3.29 3.50
C SER A 104 1.02 -2.05 2.62
N PRO A 105 0.74 -2.16 1.31
CA PRO A 105 0.66 -1.00 0.45
C PRO A 105 -0.34 0.04 0.97
N PRO A 106 -0.11 1.33 0.72
CA PRO A 106 -0.97 2.40 1.24
C PRO A 106 -2.26 2.59 0.45
N VAL A 107 -2.79 1.52 -0.12
CA VAL A 107 -3.98 1.54 -0.98
C VAL A 107 -5.20 0.92 -0.31
N PHE A 108 -5.02 0.21 0.80
CA PHE A 108 -6.12 -0.38 1.57
C PHE A 108 -5.78 -0.44 3.05
N TRP A 109 -6.82 -0.57 3.88
CA TRP A 109 -6.69 -0.96 5.29
C TRP A 109 -6.94 -2.45 5.42
N VAL A 110 -6.29 -3.07 6.39
CA VAL A 110 -6.41 -4.52 6.66
C VAL A 110 -7.18 -4.74 7.95
N PHE A 111 -8.20 -5.60 7.87
CA PHE A 111 -8.99 -6.05 9.00
C PHE A 111 -8.82 -7.56 9.13
N SER A 112 -8.49 -8.05 10.32
CA SER A 112 -8.33 -9.49 10.57
C SER A 112 -9.65 -10.13 10.94
N ILE A 113 -9.89 -11.33 10.41
CA ILE A 113 -11.04 -12.14 10.74
C ILE A 113 -10.80 -12.77 12.11
N VAL A 114 -11.69 -12.52 13.08
CA VAL A 114 -11.50 -12.96 14.47
C VAL A 114 -12.59 -13.88 15.00
N GLY A 115 -13.73 -13.98 14.32
CA GLY A 115 -14.83 -14.82 14.75
C GLY A 115 -15.68 -15.25 13.58
N GLY A 116 -16.35 -16.37 13.72
CA GLY A 116 -17.21 -16.93 12.68
C GLY A 116 -17.30 -18.43 12.82
N ASP A 117 -18.22 -19.00 12.08
CA ASP A 117 -18.37 -20.45 12.04
C ASP A 117 -17.15 -21.08 11.34
N GLU A 118 -16.73 -22.25 11.82
CA GLU A 118 -15.72 -23.10 11.21
C GLU A 118 -14.27 -22.57 11.19
N GLY A 119 -13.87 -21.76 12.16
CA GLY A 119 -12.45 -21.52 12.37
C GLY A 119 -11.71 -20.85 11.22
N LYS A 120 -12.35 -19.94 10.50
CA LYS A 120 -11.67 -19.09 9.49
C LYS A 120 -10.75 -18.07 10.17
N VAL A 121 -9.91 -18.54 11.08
CA VAL A 121 -8.92 -17.72 11.76
C VAL A 121 -7.76 -17.49 10.80
N GLY A 122 -7.32 -16.24 10.69
CA GLY A 122 -6.15 -15.87 9.92
C GLY A 122 -6.42 -15.22 8.56
N GLY A 123 -7.68 -15.16 8.11
CA GLY A 123 -8.04 -14.40 6.93
C GLY A 123 -8.10 -12.91 7.17
N VAL A 124 -8.13 -12.15 6.09
CA VAL A 124 -8.19 -10.69 6.14
C VAL A 124 -9.28 -10.15 5.22
N VAL A 125 -9.78 -8.97 5.57
CA VAL A 125 -10.62 -8.13 4.73
C VAL A 125 -9.82 -6.87 4.44
N MET A 126 -9.66 -6.55 3.16
CA MET A 126 -8.95 -5.34 2.72
C MET A 126 -9.96 -4.36 2.16
N ILE A 127 -9.94 -3.13 2.68
CA ILE A 127 -10.87 -2.06 2.30
C ILE A 127 -10.10 -0.98 1.58
N ASP A 128 -10.48 -0.67 0.35
CA ASP A 128 -9.83 0.37 -0.47
C ASP A 128 -9.91 1.73 0.21
N ARG A 129 -8.80 2.46 0.22
CA ARG A 129 -8.73 3.75 0.89
C ARG A 129 -9.41 4.90 0.16
N LEU A 130 -9.67 4.76 -1.14
CA LEU A 130 -10.34 5.80 -1.91
C LEU A 130 -11.85 5.70 -1.85
N ASP A 131 -12.40 4.51 -2.13
CA ASP A 131 -13.84 4.33 -2.29
C ASP A 131 -14.48 3.35 -1.32
N GLY A 132 -13.69 2.64 -0.52
CA GLY A 132 -14.20 1.72 0.48
C GLY A 132 -14.63 0.37 -0.06
N HIS A 133 -14.36 0.04 -1.31
CA HIS A 133 -14.71 -1.29 -1.79
C HIS A 133 -13.85 -2.36 -1.12
N VAL A 134 -14.38 -3.57 -1.05
CA VAL A 134 -13.65 -4.72 -0.53
C VAL A 134 -12.77 -5.29 -1.64
N TRP A 135 -11.48 -5.37 -1.37
CA TRP A 135 -10.53 -5.96 -2.31
C TRP A 135 -10.73 -7.47 -2.39
N GLY A 136 -10.87 -7.99 -3.60
CA GLY A 136 -10.85 -9.42 -3.84
C GLY A 136 -9.44 -9.96 -3.91
N GLU A 137 -9.31 -11.29 -3.80
CA GLU A 137 -8.02 -11.96 -3.89
C GLU A 137 -7.34 -11.72 -5.24
N LEU A 138 -8.09 -11.83 -6.34
CA LEU A 138 -7.53 -11.58 -7.68
C LEU A 138 -7.09 -10.12 -7.85
N GLU A 139 -7.84 -9.17 -7.34
CA GLU A 139 -7.48 -7.76 -7.36
C GLU A 139 -6.16 -7.53 -6.64
N TYR A 140 -5.98 -8.14 -5.47
CA TYR A 140 -4.74 -8.06 -4.71
C TYR A 140 -3.56 -8.67 -5.47
N ILE A 141 -3.74 -9.85 -6.03
CA ILE A 141 -2.69 -10.56 -6.77
C ILE A 141 -2.28 -9.75 -8.01
N GLU A 142 -3.23 -9.25 -8.77
CA GLU A 142 -2.97 -8.42 -9.96
C GLU A 142 -2.23 -7.14 -9.58
N TYR A 143 -2.65 -6.48 -8.51
CA TYR A 143 -1.97 -5.28 -8.03
C TYR A 143 -0.52 -5.57 -7.63
N MET A 144 -0.29 -6.61 -6.84
CA MET A 144 1.06 -6.96 -6.39
C MET A 144 1.95 -7.36 -7.56
N TYR A 145 1.41 -8.04 -8.55
CA TYR A 145 2.17 -8.41 -9.76
C TYR A 145 2.45 -7.19 -10.64
N ASP A 146 1.41 -6.44 -11.01
CA ASP A 146 1.52 -5.36 -12.00
C ASP A 146 2.28 -4.13 -11.48
N TYR A 147 2.14 -3.83 -10.20
CA TYR A 147 2.74 -2.63 -9.60
C TYR A 147 4.00 -2.91 -8.81
N ASN A 148 4.13 -4.09 -8.23
CA ASN A 148 5.22 -4.42 -7.31
C ASN A 148 6.09 -5.59 -7.77
N ASN A 149 5.75 -6.23 -8.85
CA ASN A 149 6.45 -7.40 -9.39
C ASN A 149 6.62 -8.52 -8.35
N VAL A 150 5.58 -8.77 -7.58
CA VAL A 150 5.53 -9.84 -6.58
C VAL A 150 4.55 -10.91 -7.07
N LEU A 151 5.00 -12.16 -7.05
CA LEU A 151 4.17 -13.30 -7.44
C LEU A 151 3.47 -13.95 -6.25
#